data_08d824fcd3a5a8506194a6d8c0c304bc
#
_entry.id   08d824fcd3a5a8506194a6d8c0c304bc
#
_cell.length_a   1.000
_cell.length_b   1.000
_cell.length_c   1.000
_cell.angle_alpha   90.00
_cell.angle_beta   90.00
_cell.angle_gamma   90.00
#
_symmetry.space_group_name_H-M   'P 1'
#
loop_
_entity.id
_entity.type
_entity.pdbx_description
1 polymer ?
#
loop_
_entity_poly.entity_id
_entity_poly.type
_entity_poly.pdbx_seq_one_letter_code
_entity_poly.pdbx_strand_id
1 'polypeptide(L)'
;MPAYTGRAMKITAIETVRFGEHPHNLFVRVHTDTGLIGLGDTWRLTETITAYIHSVAAPVLLGQDPGAIEKHWKTLYQTAATGALTGAEIRGLSAIDMALWDIMGQVHGVPVYRLLGGPTAERVRVYNTCAGYRYGGVRPRGTDATFTDGARTGPYEDLDAWKTDAGALAKDLLSQGISTMKIWPFDQFGQETGGQWIDARQIETGLRPFRQIRDAVGNAMDIALEMHSVWNLPSAIRIAKAVEPFDPLWFEDPIRMDSLDALATFRASTHIPVTASETLATRFAFRELFEKRAVSIAMFDVGWVGGLTEAKKIAAMAEAYSLPVAPHDCTGPVNFAASVHLDFAITNCYVQEIVRAYIHGWYADVVEGLPRIENGYVYPPEGPGLGVRLRPEVFSRTDAVVQRSDD
;
A
#
# COMPACT_ATOMS: atom_id res chain seq x y z
N MET A 1 -28.82 2.40 18.65
CA MET A 1 -27.80 3.41 18.35
C MET A 1 -27.84 4.46 19.47
N PRO A 2 -26.76 4.74 20.17
CA PRO A 2 -26.75 5.91 21.06
C PRO A 2 -26.86 7.15 20.18
N ALA A 3 -27.90 7.95 20.40
CA ALA A 3 -28.06 9.23 19.73
C ALA A 3 -26.85 10.13 20.07
N TYR A 4 -26.29 10.80 19.08
CA TYR A 4 -25.26 11.82 19.25
C TYR A 4 -25.79 12.89 20.24
N THR A 5 -25.33 12.84 21.47
CA THR A 5 -25.88 13.63 22.61
C THR A 5 -25.37 15.05 22.67
N GLY A 6 -24.83 15.62 21.59
CA GLY A 6 -24.39 17.02 21.53
C GLY A 6 -23.12 17.37 22.33
N ARG A 7 -22.53 16.41 23.06
CA ARG A 7 -21.22 16.57 23.68
C ARG A 7 -20.16 16.19 22.63
N ALA A 8 -19.21 17.08 22.33
CA ALA A 8 -18.09 16.78 21.46
C ALA A 8 -17.30 15.59 22.02
N MET A 9 -17.18 14.50 21.24
CA MET A 9 -16.32 13.37 21.54
C MET A 9 -14.87 13.80 21.61
N LYS A 10 -14.06 13.17 22.47
CA LYS A 10 -12.66 13.51 22.63
C LYS A 10 -11.75 12.32 22.47
N ILE A 11 -10.59 12.53 21.87
CA ILE A 11 -9.48 11.58 21.86
C ILE A 11 -8.90 11.52 23.28
N THR A 12 -8.92 10.34 23.89
CA THR A 12 -8.41 10.11 25.24
C THR A 12 -7.05 9.42 25.28
N ALA A 13 -6.72 8.64 24.25
CA ALA A 13 -5.40 8.04 24.14
C ALA A 13 -5.02 7.72 22.70
N ILE A 14 -3.73 7.70 22.44
CA ILE A 14 -3.14 7.15 21.20
C ILE A 14 -2.20 6.02 21.60
N GLU A 15 -2.40 4.87 20.98
CA GLU A 15 -1.65 3.65 21.25
C GLU A 15 -1.02 3.12 19.97
N THR A 16 0.23 2.70 20.04
CA THR A 16 0.93 2.02 18.95
C THR A 16 1.22 0.58 19.36
N VAL A 17 1.02 -0.35 18.41
CA VAL A 17 1.23 -1.79 18.62
C VAL A 17 2.10 -2.31 17.49
N ARG A 18 3.16 -3.06 17.82
CA ARG A 18 4.03 -3.73 16.86
C ARG A 18 4.41 -5.11 17.37
N PHE A 19 4.80 -6.01 16.45
CA PHE A 19 5.16 -7.39 16.77
C PHE A 19 6.56 -7.69 16.25
N GLY A 20 7.35 -8.41 17.04
CA GLY A 20 8.70 -8.81 16.65
C GLY A 20 8.73 -9.70 15.40
N GLU A 21 7.66 -10.46 15.19
CA GLU A 21 7.48 -11.31 14.01
C GLU A 21 7.22 -10.51 12.71
N HIS A 22 6.54 -9.36 12.81
CA HIS A 22 6.27 -8.42 11.71
C HIS A 22 6.86 -7.05 12.04
N PRO A 23 8.19 -6.91 12.12
CA PRO A 23 8.85 -5.74 12.69
C PRO A 23 8.65 -4.47 11.85
N HIS A 24 8.18 -4.62 10.62
CA HIS A 24 7.93 -3.52 9.70
C HIS A 24 6.52 -2.96 9.80
N ASN A 25 5.59 -3.64 10.50
CA ASN A 25 4.23 -3.17 10.67
C ASN A 25 4.05 -2.44 11.99
N LEU A 26 3.35 -1.32 11.93
CA LEU A 26 2.94 -0.53 13.07
C LEU A 26 1.45 -0.29 13.00
N PHE A 27 0.72 -0.78 13.99
CA PHE A 27 -0.69 -0.49 14.18
C PHE A 27 -0.85 0.71 15.10
N VAL A 28 -1.83 1.56 14.79
CA VAL A 28 -2.16 2.77 15.56
C VAL A 28 -3.62 2.70 15.99
N ARG A 29 -3.86 2.83 17.28
CA ARG A 29 -5.21 2.87 17.86
C ARG A 29 -5.47 4.23 18.46
N VAL A 30 -6.56 4.86 18.06
CA VAL A 30 -7.03 6.13 18.61
C VAL A 30 -8.25 5.85 19.47
N HIS A 31 -8.14 6.11 20.77
CA HIS A 31 -9.20 5.86 21.75
C HIS A 31 -10.00 7.14 22.02
N THR A 32 -11.30 6.98 22.29
CA THR A 32 -12.21 8.09 22.60
C THR A 32 -12.88 7.96 23.96
N ASP A 33 -13.38 9.07 24.50
CA ASP A 33 -14.17 9.12 25.75
C ASP A 33 -15.53 8.44 25.64
N THR A 34 -15.95 8.03 24.46
CA THR A 34 -17.16 7.24 24.21
C THR A 34 -16.89 5.74 24.15
N GLY A 35 -15.64 5.31 24.28
CA GLY A 35 -15.21 3.92 24.19
C GLY A 35 -15.01 3.41 22.76
N LEU A 36 -15.22 4.24 21.73
CA LEU A 36 -14.87 3.89 20.36
C LEU A 36 -13.35 3.93 20.19
N ILE A 37 -12.84 3.00 19.39
CA ILE A 37 -11.43 2.87 19.07
C ILE A 37 -11.30 2.79 17.55
N GLY A 38 -10.59 3.74 16.97
CA GLY A 38 -10.22 3.68 15.56
C GLY A 38 -8.89 2.99 15.34
N LEU A 39 -8.74 2.33 14.21
CA LEU A 39 -7.56 1.56 13.84
C LEU A 39 -6.97 2.05 12.53
N GLY A 40 -5.65 2.19 12.51
CA GLY A 40 -4.84 2.43 11.31
C GLY A 40 -3.57 1.61 11.37
N ASP A 41 -2.87 1.48 10.26
CA ASP A 41 -1.54 0.90 10.23
C ASP A 41 -0.63 1.58 9.21
N THR A 42 0.66 1.26 9.28
CA THR A 42 1.66 1.69 8.32
C THR A 42 2.87 0.74 8.37
N TRP A 43 3.83 0.93 7.47
CA TRP A 43 4.93 0.00 7.28
C TRP A 43 6.29 0.69 7.22
N ARG A 44 7.34 -0.03 7.65
CA ARG A 44 8.74 0.41 7.79
C ARG A 44 8.95 1.54 8.81
N LEU A 45 10.16 1.69 9.29
CA LEU A 45 10.59 2.73 10.24
C LEU A 45 9.74 2.78 11.52
N THR A 46 9.25 1.63 11.99
CA THR A 46 8.26 1.53 13.06
C THR A 46 8.68 2.25 14.34
N GLU A 47 9.95 2.19 14.75
CA GLU A 47 10.47 2.93 15.91
C GLU A 47 10.42 4.45 15.70
N THR A 48 10.81 4.91 14.53
CA THR A 48 10.81 6.36 14.20
C THR A 48 9.37 6.89 14.13
N ILE A 49 8.47 6.13 13.52
CA ILE A 49 7.05 6.48 13.44
C ILE A 49 6.43 6.47 14.84
N THR A 50 6.73 5.48 15.68
CA THR A 50 6.29 5.42 17.07
C THR A 50 6.74 6.67 17.85
N ALA A 51 8.02 7.04 17.73
CA ALA A 51 8.55 8.24 18.36
C ALA A 51 7.82 9.51 17.88
N TYR A 52 7.58 9.66 16.57
CA TYR A 52 6.80 10.76 16.03
C TYR A 52 5.38 10.79 16.59
N ILE A 53 4.68 9.66 16.59
CA ILE A 53 3.30 9.57 17.09
C ILE A 53 3.21 10.02 18.55
N HIS A 54 4.06 9.50 19.42
CA HIS A 54 3.97 9.77 20.86
C HIS A 54 4.57 11.10 21.29
N SER A 55 5.62 11.58 20.60
CA SER A 55 6.30 12.82 20.98
C SER A 55 5.76 14.06 20.27
N VAL A 56 5.11 13.90 19.11
CA VAL A 56 4.66 15.03 18.28
C VAL A 56 3.15 14.98 18.04
N ALA A 57 2.61 13.88 17.54
CA ALA A 57 1.21 13.82 17.16
C ALA A 57 0.26 13.73 18.37
N ALA A 58 0.56 12.89 19.36
CA ALA A 58 -0.28 12.70 20.53
C ALA A 58 -0.50 13.99 21.33
N PRO A 59 0.54 14.81 21.66
CA PRO A 59 0.34 16.08 22.35
C PRO A 59 -0.59 17.06 21.61
N VAL A 60 -0.69 16.96 20.30
CA VAL A 60 -1.55 17.83 19.47
C VAL A 60 -2.99 17.33 19.42
N LEU A 61 -3.20 16.01 19.47
CA LEU A 61 -4.48 15.36 19.22
C LEU A 61 -5.26 15.01 20.49
N LEU A 62 -4.57 14.75 21.60
CA LEU A 62 -5.23 14.43 22.87
C LEU A 62 -6.18 15.54 23.31
N GLY A 63 -7.36 15.17 23.82
CA GLY A 63 -8.44 16.08 24.19
C GLY A 63 -9.20 16.70 23.01
N GLN A 64 -8.78 16.51 21.76
CA GLN A 64 -9.43 17.07 20.57
C GLN A 64 -10.61 16.19 20.09
N ASP A 65 -11.48 16.76 19.27
CA ASP A 65 -12.59 16.06 18.60
C ASP A 65 -12.04 15.22 17.44
N PRO A 66 -12.16 13.87 17.45
CA PRO A 66 -11.66 13.02 16.37
C PRO A 66 -12.37 13.28 15.03
N GLY A 67 -13.58 13.86 15.03
CA GLY A 67 -14.32 14.22 13.82
C GLY A 67 -13.73 15.38 13.02
N ALA A 68 -12.81 16.14 13.60
CA ALA A 68 -12.15 17.27 12.92
C ALA A 68 -10.98 16.83 12.03
N ILE A 69 -11.16 15.77 11.21
CA ILE A 69 -10.11 15.05 10.47
C ILE A 69 -9.24 16.00 9.63
N GLU A 70 -9.85 16.84 8.80
CA GLU A 70 -9.11 17.77 7.94
C GLU A 70 -8.28 18.79 8.75
N LYS A 71 -8.78 19.25 9.89
CA LYS A 71 -8.05 20.12 10.80
C LYS A 71 -6.84 19.40 11.38
N HIS A 72 -7.01 18.15 11.82
CA HIS A 72 -5.93 17.34 12.38
C HIS A 72 -4.87 17.03 11.32
N TRP A 73 -5.31 16.62 10.13
CA TRP A 73 -4.42 16.41 9.00
C TRP A 73 -3.55 17.65 8.74
N LYS A 74 -4.18 18.82 8.59
CA LYS A 74 -3.48 20.10 8.36
C LYS A 74 -2.51 20.43 9.48
N THR A 75 -2.91 20.26 10.74
CA THR A 75 -2.06 20.58 11.89
C THR A 75 -0.84 19.66 11.95
N LEU A 76 -1.02 18.36 11.80
CA LEU A 76 0.07 17.38 11.79
C LEU A 76 1.00 17.59 10.60
N TYR A 77 0.45 17.86 9.42
CA TYR A 77 1.23 18.19 8.22
C TYR A 77 2.08 19.45 8.43
N GLN A 78 1.52 20.52 8.98
CA GLN A 78 2.26 21.75 9.25
C GLN A 78 3.37 21.55 10.30
N THR A 79 3.13 20.73 11.30
CA THR A 79 4.14 20.37 12.31
C THR A 79 5.27 19.58 11.69
N ALA A 80 4.97 18.64 10.78
CA ALA A 80 5.96 17.86 10.05
C ALA A 80 6.71 18.69 8.98
N ALA A 81 6.06 19.67 8.37
CA ALA A 81 6.62 20.47 7.27
C ALA A 81 7.87 21.27 7.65
N THR A 82 8.12 21.50 8.94
CA THR A 82 9.37 22.13 9.42
C THR A 82 10.56 21.17 9.42
N GLY A 83 10.33 19.86 9.29
CA GLY A 83 11.35 18.82 9.32
C GLY A 83 11.50 18.07 7.99
N ALA A 84 10.46 17.36 7.55
CA ALA A 84 10.42 16.58 6.32
C ALA A 84 8.97 16.35 5.89
N LEU A 85 8.75 16.07 4.60
CA LEU A 85 7.41 15.94 4.03
C LEU A 85 7.08 14.52 3.51
N THR A 86 7.98 13.56 3.64
CA THR A 86 7.86 12.24 2.99
C THR A 86 8.41 11.08 3.83
N GLY A 87 8.68 11.31 5.11
CA GLY A 87 9.33 10.32 5.97
C GLY A 87 8.37 9.63 6.93
N ALA A 88 8.89 9.31 8.10
CA ALA A 88 8.16 8.63 9.17
C ALA A 88 6.94 9.43 9.65
N GLU A 89 7.01 10.76 9.61
CA GLU A 89 5.93 11.67 10.03
C GLU A 89 4.69 11.54 9.15
N ILE A 90 4.84 11.45 7.82
CA ILE A 90 3.68 11.27 6.92
C ILE A 90 3.10 9.86 7.07
N ARG A 91 3.93 8.85 7.31
CA ARG A 91 3.46 7.49 7.60
C ARG A 91 2.67 7.44 8.91
N GLY A 92 3.15 8.09 9.97
CA GLY A 92 2.44 8.22 11.23
C GLY A 92 1.12 9.00 11.10
N LEU A 93 1.13 10.10 10.32
CA LEU A 93 -0.06 10.86 9.97
C LEU A 93 -1.07 9.99 9.21
N SER A 94 -0.61 9.18 8.25
CA SER A 94 -1.47 8.29 7.46
C SER A 94 -2.21 7.29 8.35
N ALA A 95 -1.50 6.63 9.26
CA ALA A 95 -2.10 5.68 10.19
C ALA A 95 -3.12 6.33 11.14
N ILE A 96 -2.81 7.54 11.63
CA ILE A 96 -3.75 8.32 12.46
C ILE A 96 -4.98 8.71 11.65
N ASP A 97 -4.81 9.20 10.42
CA ASP A 97 -5.92 9.60 9.54
C ASP A 97 -6.89 8.43 9.28
N MET A 98 -6.37 7.23 8.97
CA MET A 98 -7.19 6.03 8.83
C MET A 98 -7.97 5.71 10.11
N ALA A 99 -7.32 5.79 11.27
CA ALA A 99 -7.97 5.57 12.56
C ALA A 99 -9.10 6.60 12.85
N LEU A 100 -8.92 7.86 12.47
CA LEU A 100 -9.95 8.88 12.61
C LEU A 100 -11.15 8.62 11.70
N TRP A 101 -10.91 8.22 10.45
CA TRP A 101 -12.00 7.82 9.54
C TRP A 101 -12.72 6.57 10.03
N ASP A 102 -12.00 5.61 10.60
CA ASP A 102 -12.60 4.42 11.21
C ASP A 102 -13.55 4.80 12.35
N ILE A 103 -13.12 5.71 13.26
CA ILE A 103 -14.00 6.25 14.32
C ILE A 103 -15.26 6.86 13.71
N MET A 104 -15.15 7.69 12.68
CA MET A 104 -16.31 8.35 12.10
C MET A 104 -17.26 7.38 11.43
N GLY A 105 -16.76 6.34 10.78
CA GLY A 105 -17.59 5.25 10.27
C GLY A 105 -18.36 4.52 11.39
N GLN A 106 -17.70 4.26 12.52
CA GLN A 106 -18.31 3.67 13.70
C GLN A 106 -19.38 4.58 14.33
N VAL A 107 -19.10 5.90 14.45
CA VAL A 107 -20.06 6.90 14.97
C VAL A 107 -21.35 6.93 14.15
N HIS A 108 -21.22 6.89 12.83
CA HIS A 108 -22.36 6.96 11.92
C HIS A 108 -22.98 5.58 11.61
N GLY A 109 -22.37 4.50 12.07
CA GLY A 109 -22.84 3.13 11.83
C GLY A 109 -22.76 2.71 10.37
N VAL A 110 -21.82 3.27 9.59
CA VAL A 110 -21.65 3.00 8.16
C VAL A 110 -20.19 2.70 7.80
N PRO A 111 -19.94 1.95 6.71
CA PRO A 111 -18.59 1.79 6.16
C PRO A 111 -18.00 3.13 5.73
N VAL A 112 -16.67 3.28 5.84
CA VAL A 112 -15.96 4.54 5.52
C VAL A 112 -16.21 5.00 4.08
N TYR A 113 -16.25 4.09 3.10
CA TYR A 113 -16.52 4.47 1.71
C TYR A 113 -17.86 5.22 1.54
N ARG A 114 -18.86 4.95 2.39
CA ARG A 114 -20.15 5.67 2.39
C ARG A 114 -19.96 7.14 2.81
N LEU A 115 -19.12 7.40 3.82
CA LEU A 115 -18.81 8.76 4.24
C LEU A 115 -18.02 9.51 3.17
N LEU A 116 -17.22 8.77 2.40
CA LEU A 116 -16.45 9.32 1.29
C LEU A 116 -17.24 9.48 -0.02
N GLY A 117 -18.55 9.11 -0.05
CA GLY A 117 -19.46 9.32 -1.18
C GLY A 117 -19.71 8.11 -2.08
N GLY A 118 -19.18 6.92 -1.71
CA GLY A 118 -19.42 5.66 -2.44
C GLY A 118 -20.72 4.92 -2.04
N PRO A 119 -20.97 3.72 -2.62
CA PRO A 119 -20.07 3.04 -3.55
C PRO A 119 -20.20 3.55 -4.98
N THR A 120 -19.09 3.58 -5.68
CA THR A 120 -18.99 3.95 -7.10
C THR A 120 -19.06 2.72 -8.02
N ALA A 121 -18.87 1.51 -7.47
CA ALA A 121 -18.88 0.24 -8.16
C ALA A 121 -19.49 -0.87 -7.28
N GLU A 122 -19.94 -1.97 -7.91
CA GLU A 122 -20.42 -3.16 -7.20
C GLU A 122 -19.27 -4.06 -6.73
N ARG A 123 -18.16 -4.04 -7.46
CA ARG A 123 -16.92 -4.79 -7.17
C ARG A 123 -15.76 -4.15 -7.91
N VAL A 124 -14.54 -4.35 -7.44
CA VAL A 124 -13.30 -3.87 -8.07
C VAL A 124 -12.42 -5.07 -8.40
N ARG A 125 -11.84 -5.09 -9.62
CA ARG A 125 -10.89 -6.12 -10.04
C ARG A 125 -9.63 -6.05 -9.16
N VAL A 126 -9.04 -7.20 -8.85
CA VAL A 126 -7.76 -7.26 -8.13
C VAL A 126 -6.62 -7.75 -9.02
N TYR A 127 -5.39 -7.35 -8.69
CA TYR A 127 -4.19 -8.00 -9.19
C TYR A 127 -3.35 -8.52 -8.03
N ASN A 128 -2.59 -9.60 -8.28
CA ASN A 128 -1.74 -10.18 -7.25
C ASN A 128 -0.29 -9.75 -7.41
N THR A 129 0.25 -9.09 -6.39
CA THR A 129 1.70 -8.93 -6.22
C THR A 129 2.25 -10.24 -5.72
N CYS A 130 3.12 -10.85 -6.53
CA CYS A 130 3.60 -12.21 -6.32
C CYS A 130 4.73 -12.26 -5.29
N ALA A 131 4.48 -11.67 -4.10
CA ALA A 131 5.30 -11.81 -2.92
C ALA A 131 5.03 -13.17 -2.24
N GLY A 132 6.02 -13.70 -1.53
CA GLY A 132 5.86 -14.89 -0.72
C GLY A 132 5.43 -14.54 0.71
N TYR A 133 5.03 -15.55 1.47
CA TYR A 133 4.63 -15.41 2.87
C TYR A 133 5.69 -14.72 3.74
N ARG A 134 6.97 -14.89 3.38
CA ARG A 134 8.12 -14.34 4.12
C ARG A 134 8.59 -12.97 3.64
N TYR A 135 8.03 -12.48 2.55
CA TYR A 135 8.43 -11.18 2.01
C TYR A 135 8.15 -10.08 3.03
N GLY A 136 9.14 -9.22 3.29
CA GLY A 136 9.03 -8.18 4.31
C GLY A 136 9.21 -8.64 5.76
N GLY A 137 9.57 -9.91 6.03
CA GLY A 137 9.85 -10.44 7.37
C GLY A 137 11.19 -9.95 7.98
N VAL A 138 11.60 -10.55 9.09
CA VAL A 138 12.83 -10.19 9.84
C VAL A 138 14.06 -10.33 8.97
N ARG A 139 14.89 -9.27 8.91
CA ARG A 139 16.18 -9.28 8.24
C ARG A 139 17.33 -9.70 9.14
N PRO A 140 18.25 -10.57 8.70
CA PRO A 140 19.59 -10.58 9.25
C PRO A 140 20.29 -9.23 8.95
N ARG A 141 21.05 -8.70 9.92
CA ARG A 141 21.83 -7.47 9.71
C ARG A 141 22.72 -7.61 8.47
N GLY A 142 22.65 -6.65 7.56
CA GLY A 142 23.50 -6.58 6.36
C GLY A 142 22.98 -7.31 5.13
N THR A 143 21.74 -7.82 5.15
CA THR A 143 21.09 -8.39 3.97
C THR A 143 19.98 -7.46 3.45
N ASP A 144 19.72 -7.52 2.13
CA ASP A 144 18.66 -6.75 1.53
C ASP A 144 17.27 -7.31 1.87
N ALA A 145 16.30 -6.42 2.06
CA ALA A 145 15.02 -6.72 2.65
C ALA A 145 14.07 -7.57 1.85
N THR A 146 14.26 -7.57 0.58
CA THR A 146 13.32 -8.18 -0.36
C THR A 146 13.41 -9.70 -0.38
N PHE A 147 14.40 -10.31 0.28
CA PHE A 147 14.67 -11.74 0.19
C PHE A 147 15.05 -12.30 1.56
N THR A 148 14.06 -12.59 2.40
CA THR A 148 14.35 -13.26 3.68
C THR A 148 14.11 -14.76 3.59
N ASP A 149 15.16 -15.54 3.89
CA ASP A 149 15.06 -16.98 4.19
C ASP A 149 14.55 -17.17 5.63
N GLY A 150 13.26 -16.99 5.84
CA GLY A 150 12.63 -17.35 7.11
C GLY A 150 12.15 -18.82 7.11
N ALA A 151 12.09 -19.47 8.26
CA ALA A 151 11.61 -20.85 8.39
C ALA A 151 10.09 -21.02 8.24
N ARG A 152 9.35 -19.91 7.99
CA ARG A 152 7.89 -19.96 7.85
C ARG A 152 7.46 -20.26 6.42
N THR A 153 6.56 -21.20 6.30
CA THR A 153 5.84 -21.51 5.06
C THR A 153 4.38 -21.12 5.24
N GLY A 154 3.84 -20.38 4.29
CA GLY A 154 2.43 -20.02 4.24
C GLY A 154 1.69 -20.78 3.15
N PRO A 155 0.39 -20.49 2.96
CA PRO A 155 -0.41 -21.15 1.93
C PRO A 155 0.05 -20.81 0.51
N TYR A 156 0.76 -19.69 0.32
CA TYR A 156 1.23 -19.21 -0.98
C TYR A 156 2.66 -18.67 -0.88
N GLU A 157 3.58 -19.25 -1.66
CA GLU A 157 4.95 -18.77 -1.83
C GLU A 157 5.15 -18.30 -3.28
N ASP A 158 4.37 -17.28 -3.66
CA ASP A 158 4.32 -16.77 -5.03
C ASP A 158 5.67 -16.21 -5.50
N LEU A 159 6.49 -15.67 -4.58
CA LEU A 159 7.84 -15.20 -4.88
C LEU A 159 8.75 -16.34 -5.39
N ASP A 160 8.74 -17.46 -4.70
CA ASP A 160 9.54 -18.62 -5.10
C ASP A 160 8.92 -19.30 -6.33
N ALA A 161 7.58 -19.29 -6.43
CA ALA A 161 6.86 -19.90 -7.54
C ALA A 161 7.21 -19.22 -8.88
N TRP A 162 7.12 -17.89 -9.01
CA TRP A 162 7.46 -17.25 -10.29
C TRP A 162 8.96 -17.28 -10.62
N LYS A 163 9.85 -17.36 -9.63
CA LYS A 163 11.29 -17.55 -9.86
C LYS A 163 11.59 -18.94 -10.43
N THR A 164 10.78 -19.93 -10.08
CA THR A 164 10.95 -21.33 -10.49
C THR A 164 10.17 -21.64 -11.76
N ASP A 165 8.84 -21.47 -11.74
CA ASP A 165 7.91 -21.70 -12.84
C ASP A 165 6.76 -20.69 -12.82
N ALA A 166 7.00 -19.53 -13.44
CA ALA A 166 6.01 -18.46 -13.53
C ALA A 166 4.77 -18.85 -14.34
N GLY A 167 4.90 -19.81 -15.25
CA GLY A 167 3.78 -20.32 -16.03
C GLY A 167 2.80 -21.16 -15.19
N ALA A 168 3.32 -21.98 -14.28
CA ALA A 168 2.49 -22.72 -13.33
C ALA A 168 1.77 -21.77 -12.37
N LEU A 169 2.46 -20.76 -11.86
CA LEU A 169 1.85 -19.73 -11.00
C LEU A 169 0.74 -18.97 -11.73
N ALA A 170 0.95 -18.59 -13.00
CA ALA A 170 -0.08 -17.91 -13.79
C ALA A 170 -1.35 -18.76 -13.94
N LYS A 171 -1.23 -20.07 -14.17
CA LYS A 171 -2.38 -20.99 -14.23
C LYS A 171 -3.10 -21.09 -12.89
N ASP A 172 -2.37 -21.13 -11.78
CA ASP A 172 -2.95 -21.17 -10.44
C ASP A 172 -3.73 -19.89 -10.12
N LEU A 173 -3.18 -18.71 -10.39
CA LEU A 173 -3.87 -17.42 -10.23
C LEU A 173 -5.14 -17.34 -11.09
N LEU A 174 -5.08 -17.75 -12.36
CA LEU A 174 -6.24 -17.80 -13.25
C LEU A 174 -7.34 -18.73 -12.73
N SER A 175 -6.98 -19.84 -12.08
CA SER A 175 -7.96 -20.76 -11.48
C SER A 175 -8.75 -20.11 -10.33
N GLN A 176 -8.22 -19.03 -9.73
CA GLN A 176 -8.85 -18.23 -8.69
C GLN A 176 -9.52 -16.97 -9.26
N GLY A 177 -9.57 -16.81 -10.58
CA GLY A 177 -10.12 -15.64 -11.27
C GLY A 177 -9.18 -14.44 -11.30
N ILE A 178 -7.96 -14.54 -10.78
CA ILE A 178 -6.97 -13.46 -10.78
C ILE A 178 -6.24 -13.47 -12.14
N SER A 179 -6.51 -12.48 -12.96
CA SER A 179 -5.99 -12.38 -14.35
C SER A 179 -4.82 -11.40 -14.50
N THR A 180 -4.29 -10.87 -13.40
CA THR A 180 -3.14 -9.96 -13.43
C THR A 180 -2.18 -10.33 -12.30
N MET A 181 -0.89 -10.43 -12.65
CA MET A 181 0.18 -10.70 -11.70
C MET A 181 1.31 -9.69 -11.82
N LYS A 182 1.88 -9.25 -10.67
CA LYS A 182 3.03 -8.34 -10.60
C LYS A 182 4.27 -9.12 -10.14
N ILE A 183 5.38 -8.97 -10.89
CA ILE A 183 6.66 -9.62 -10.64
C ILE A 183 7.82 -8.63 -10.84
N TRP A 184 9.01 -8.90 -10.23
CA TRP A 184 10.19 -8.03 -10.26
C TRP A 184 11.50 -8.77 -10.55
N PRO A 185 11.62 -9.43 -11.71
CA PRO A 185 12.74 -10.34 -11.99
C PRO A 185 14.08 -9.65 -12.22
N PHE A 186 14.13 -8.34 -12.33
CA PHE A 186 15.36 -7.57 -12.57
C PHE A 186 16.02 -7.04 -11.31
N ASP A 187 15.31 -6.94 -10.19
CA ASP A 187 15.78 -6.26 -8.96
C ASP A 187 17.09 -6.81 -8.40
N GLN A 188 17.26 -8.14 -8.41
CA GLN A 188 18.50 -8.76 -7.97
C GLN A 188 19.74 -8.19 -8.68
N PHE A 189 19.64 -7.90 -9.98
CA PHE A 189 20.74 -7.33 -10.76
C PHE A 189 20.94 -5.84 -10.46
N GLY A 190 19.85 -5.13 -10.14
CA GLY A 190 19.92 -3.76 -9.68
C GLY A 190 20.63 -3.62 -8.35
N GLN A 191 20.44 -4.56 -7.44
CA GLN A 191 21.16 -4.62 -6.17
C GLN A 191 22.66 -4.87 -6.37
N GLU A 192 23.03 -5.80 -7.27
CA GLU A 192 24.41 -6.11 -7.58
C GLU A 192 25.17 -4.92 -8.20
N THR A 193 24.50 -4.11 -9.01
CA THR A 193 25.11 -3.02 -9.79
C THR A 193 24.84 -1.62 -9.23
N GLY A 194 24.09 -1.52 -8.13
CA GLY A 194 23.57 -0.25 -7.62
C GLY A 194 22.62 0.42 -8.61
N GLY A 195 21.98 -0.34 -9.51
CA GLY A 195 21.08 0.15 -10.55
C GLY A 195 21.76 0.93 -11.68
N GLN A 196 23.10 0.94 -11.72
CA GLN A 196 23.85 1.79 -12.66
C GLN A 196 23.93 1.20 -14.07
N TRP A 197 23.89 -0.10 -14.20
CA TRP A 197 23.93 -0.81 -15.48
C TRP A 197 23.28 -2.19 -15.37
N ILE A 198 22.88 -2.73 -16.53
CA ILE A 198 22.42 -4.11 -16.68
C ILE A 198 22.97 -4.65 -18.01
N ASP A 199 23.53 -5.84 -18.03
CA ASP A 199 24.07 -6.46 -19.23
C ASP A 199 23.03 -7.31 -19.99
N ALA A 200 23.41 -7.81 -21.17
CA ALA A 200 22.53 -8.60 -22.02
C ALA A 200 22.16 -9.96 -21.39
N ARG A 201 23.06 -10.58 -20.61
CA ARG A 201 22.86 -11.86 -19.96
C ARG A 201 21.87 -11.70 -18.79
N GLN A 202 22.01 -10.63 -18.01
CA GLN A 202 21.08 -10.30 -16.92
C GLN A 202 19.67 -10.01 -17.46
N ILE A 203 19.57 -9.28 -18.59
CA ILE A 203 18.28 -9.07 -19.26
C ILE A 203 17.68 -10.39 -19.69
N GLU A 204 18.44 -11.26 -20.37
CA GLU A 204 17.95 -12.56 -20.81
C GLU A 204 17.43 -13.42 -19.65
N THR A 205 18.11 -13.38 -18.51
CA THR A 205 17.67 -14.06 -17.29
C THR A 205 16.36 -13.46 -16.74
N GLY A 206 16.25 -12.13 -16.70
CA GLY A 206 15.05 -11.42 -16.22
C GLY A 206 13.82 -11.63 -17.13
N LEU A 207 14.02 -11.92 -18.42
CA LEU A 207 12.94 -12.19 -19.37
C LEU A 207 12.36 -13.62 -19.23
N ARG A 208 13.03 -14.53 -18.53
CA ARG A 208 12.59 -15.93 -18.41
C ARG A 208 11.17 -16.06 -17.85
N PRO A 209 10.76 -15.40 -16.74
CA PRO A 209 9.39 -15.51 -16.23
C PRO A 209 8.35 -15.03 -17.25
N PHE A 210 8.62 -13.98 -18.01
CA PHE A 210 7.69 -13.49 -19.04
C PHE A 210 7.44 -14.53 -20.12
N ARG A 211 8.50 -15.20 -20.61
CA ARG A 211 8.35 -16.30 -21.58
C ARG A 211 7.53 -17.44 -21.00
N GLN A 212 7.87 -17.89 -19.79
CA GLN A 212 7.13 -18.97 -19.12
C GLN A 212 5.63 -18.66 -18.99
N ILE A 213 5.26 -17.42 -18.63
CA ILE A 213 3.86 -17.01 -18.55
C ILE A 213 3.21 -17.03 -19.93
N ARG A 214 3.84 -16.39 -20.93
CA ARG A 214 3.29 -16.31 -22.29
C ARG A 214 3.16 -17.70 -22.95
N ASP A 215 4.14 -18.57 -22.76
CA ASP A 215 4.09 -19.95 -23.25
C ASP A 215 2.98 -20.79 -22.59
N ALA A 216 2.73 -20.54 -21.28
CA ALA A 216 1.79 -21.33 -20.49
C ALA A 216 0.34 -20.93 -20.67
N VAL A 217 0.05 -19.61 -20.79
CA VAL A 217 -1.31 -19.04 -20.73
C VAL A 217 -1.57 -17.92 -21.77
N GLY A 218 -0.59 -17.59 -22.59
CA GLY A 218 -0.71 -16.50 -23.60
C GLY A 218 -1.06 -15.17 -22.95
N ASN A 219 -2.04 -14.47 -23.51
CA ASN A 219 -2.54 -13.19 -23.04
C ASN A 219 -3.72 -13.33 -22.05
N ALA A 220 -4.01 -14.53 -21.54
CA ALA A 220 -5.01 -14.69 -20.48
C ALA A 220 -4.55 -14.09 -19.14
N MET A 221 -3.22 -13.88 -18.96
CA MET A 221 -2.61 -13.26 -17.79
C MET A 221 -1.98 -11.92 -18.18
N ASP A 222 -2.44 -10.83 -17.61
CA ASP A 222 -1.75 -9.54 -17.65
C ASP A 222 -0.51 -9.61 -16.73
N ILE A 223 0.62 -9.06 -17.17
CA ILE A 223 1.87 -9.06 -16.41
C ILE A 223 2.25 -7.62 -16.07
N ALA A 224 2.28 -7.27 -14.80
CA ALA A 224 2.83 -6.00 -14.33
C ALA A 224 4.31 -6.18 -13.96
N LEU A 225 5.17 -5.27 -14.43
CA LEU A 225 6.59 -5.26 -14.06
C LEU A 225 6.85 -4.20 -13.02
N GLU A 226 7.22 -4.65 -11.82
CA GLU A 226 7.75 -3.81 -10.77
C GLU A 226 9.27 -3.63 -10.92
N MET A 227 9.76 -2.41 -10.68
CA MET A 227 11.18 -2.06 -10.77
C MET A 227 11.71 -1.37 -9.49
N HIS A 228 10.85 -1.19 -8.47
CA HIS A 228 11.14 -0.69 -7.11
C HIS A 228 12.07 0.54 -7.04
N SER A 229 12.04 1.41 -8.04
CA SER A 229 12.91 2.60 -8.09
C SER A 229 14.43 2.29 -8.04
N VAL A 230 14.83 1.08 -8.40
CA VAL A 230 16.23 0.63 -8.28
C VAL A 230 17.14 1.20 -9.37
N TRP A 231 16.59 1.42 -10.56
CA TRP A 231 17.38 1.66 -11.77
C TRP A 231 17.62 3.15 -12.08
N ASN A 232 18.76 3.44 -12.70
CA ASN A 232 18.93 4.72 -13.40
C ASN A 232 18.15 4.72 -14.73
N LEU A 233 17.94 5.91 -15.29
CA LEU A 233 17.16 6.08 -16.51
C LEU A 233 17.63 5.25 -17.71
N PRO A 234 18.93 5.20 -18.09
CA PRO A 234 19.39 4.37 -19.20
C PRO A 234 19.15 2.87 -19.02
N SER A 235 19.36 2.35 -17.80
CA SER A 235 19.15 0.94 -17.48
C SER A 235 17.67 0.60 -17.48
N ALA A 236 16.82 1.45 -16.91
CA ALA A 236 15.37 1.29 -16.92
C ALA A 236 14.81 1.25 -18.36
N ILE A 237 15.23 2.18 -19.25
CA ILE A 237 14.84 2.17 -20.67
C ILE A 237 15.30 0.90 -21.37
N ARG A 238 16.49 0.40 -21.05
CA ARG A 238 17.00 -0.84 -21.64
C ARG A 238 16.15 -2.06 -21.23
N ILE A 239 15.76 -2.14 -19.95
CA ILE A 239 14.87 -3.18 -19.45
C ILE A 239 13.50 -3.06 -20.13
N ALA A 240 12.92 -1.86 -20.15
CA ALA A 240 11.61 -1.63 -20.76
C ALA A 240 11.56 -2.11 -22.19
N LYS A 241 12.55 -1.72 -23.04
CA LYS A 241 12.62 -2.18 -24.44
C LYS A 241 12.71 -3.69 -24.59
N ALA A 242 13.38 -4.38 -23.66
CA ALA A 242 13.48 -5.83 -23.69
C ALA A 242 12.18 -6.53 -23.29
N VAL A 243 11.38 -5.89 -22.41
CA VAL A 243 10.10 -6.44 -21.91
C VAL A 243 8.91 -6.08 -22.79
N GLU A 244 8.96 -4.95 -23.54
CA GLU A 244 7.88 -4.51 -24.45
C GLU A 244 7.30 -5.62 -25.35
N PRO A 245 8.09 -6.55 -25.94
CA PRO A 245 7.55 -7.63 -26.77
C PRO A 245 6.61 -8.60 -26.05
N PHE A 246 6.61 -8.59 -24.71
CA PHE A 246 5.71 -9.40 -23.89
C PHE A 246 4.43 -8.67 -23.52
N ASP A 247 4.22 -7.43 -24.00
CA ASP A 247 3.04 -6.61 -23.76
C ASP A 247 2.66 -6.56 -22.26
N PRO A 248 3.53 -5.99 -21.39
CA PRO A 248 3.20 -5.88 -19.97
C PRO A 248 2.10 -4.84 -19.74
N LEU A 249 1.30 -5.02 -18.69
CA LEU A 249 0.21 -4.11 -18.32
C LEU A 249 0.74 -2.73 -17.95
N TRP A 250 1.86 -2.68 -17.22
CA TRP A 250 2.60 -1.45 -16.89
C TRP A 250 4.04 -1.72 -16.46
N PHE A 251 4.83 -0.64 -16.44
CA PHE A 251 6.08 -0.51 -15.71
C PHE A 251 5.84 0.30 -14.45
N GLU A 252 6.12 -0.28 -13.27
CA GLU A 252 5.94 0.34 -11.97
C GLU A 252 7.26 0.81 -11.41
N ASP A 253 7.29 2.05 -10.89
CA ASP A 253 8.44 2.68 -10.24
C ASP A 253 9.78 2.41 -10.96
N PRO A 254 9.88 2.73 -12.29
CA PRO A 254 11.02 2.31 -13.10
C PRO A 254 12.33 2.94 -12.69
N ILE A 255 12.28 4.12 -12.06
CA ILE A 255 13.44 4.89 -11.58
C ILE A 255 13.10 5.57 -10.26
N ARG A 256 14.09 6.13 -9.59
CA ARG A 256 13.90 6.88 -8.34
C ARG A 256 13.04 8.13 -8.55
N MET A 257 12.18 8.43 -7.58
CA MET A 257 11.24 9.56 -7.62
C MET A 257 11.90 10.91 -7.28
N ASP A 258 13.21 10.95 -7.11
CA ASP A 258 13.97 12.19 -6.89
C ASP A 258 14.14 13.04 -8.18
N SER A 259 13.73 12.51 -9.34
CA SER A 259 13.70 13.25 -10.61
C SER A 259 12.47 12.91 -11.45
N LEU A 260 11.40 13.69 -11.28
CA LEU A 260 10.17 13.50 -12.06
C LEU A 260 10.36 13.84 -13.55
N ASP A 261 11.33 14.68 -13.91
CA ASP A 261 11.69 14.93 -15.33
C ASP A 261 12.30 13.69 -15.99
N ALA A 262 13.14 12.95 -15.24
CA ALA A 262 13.68 11.68 -15.73
C ALA A 262 12.55 10.62 -15.85
N LEU A 263 11.58 10.59 -14.93
CA LEU A 263 10.42 9.71 -15.03
C LEU A 263 9.56 10.07 -16.27
N ALA A 264 9.32 11.36 -16.53
CA ALA A 264 8.64 11.80 -17.74
C ALA A 264 9.39 11.40 -19.03
N THR A 265 10.72 11.44 -18.99
CA THR A 265 11.56 10.94 -20.09
C THR A 265 11.42 9.43 -20.28
N PHE A 266 11.42 8.66 -19.19
CA PHE A 266 11.15 7.22 -19.24
C PHE A 266 9.78 6.95 -19.84
N ARG A 267 8.72 7.63 -19.32
CA ARG A 267 7.35 7.50 -19.81
C ARG A 267 7.24 7.78 -21.32
N ALA A 268 7.97 8.77 -21.83
CA ALA A 268 7.99 9.10 -23.26
C ALA A 268 8.78 8.10 -24.12
N SER A 269 9.61 7.26 -23.53
CA SER A 269 10.45 6.29 -24.24
C SER A 269 9.78 4.94 -24.51
N THR A 270 8.55 4.73 -24.00
CA THR A 270 7.80 3.48 -24.14
C THR A 270 6.33 3.76 -24.45
N HIS A 271 5.67 2.82 -25.14
CA HIS A 271 4.20 2.84 -25.34
C HIS A 271 3.42 2.12 -24.20
N ILE A 272 4.13 1.35 -23.38
CA ILE A 272 3.53 0.66 -22.24
C ILE A 272 3.18 1.70 -21.15
N PRO A 273 2.02 1.56 -20.49
CA PRO A 273 1.67 2.41 -19.36
C PRO A 273 2.76 2.41 -18.27
N VAL A 274 2.97 3.57 -17.65
CA VAL A 274 3.88 3.73 -16.50
C VAL A 274 3.06 4.11 -15.29
N THR A 275 3.28 3.44 -14.17
CA THR A 275 2.66 3.77 -12.89
C THR A 275 3.73 4.15 -11.86
N ALA A 276 3.39 5.12 -11.03
CA ALA A 276 4.19 5.59 -9.91
C ALA A 276 3.32 6.45 -8.97
N SER A 277 3.66 6.60 -7.73
CA SER A 277 4.68 5.89 -6.98
C SER A 277 4.19 5.65 -5.56
N GLU A 278 4.41 4.46 -5.06
CA GLU A 278 4.18 4.13 -3.65
C GLU A 278 5.01 5.01 -2.70
N THR A 279 6.17 5.50 -3.19
CA THR A 279 7.12 6.25 -2.37
C THR A 279 6.87 7.75 -2.34
N LEU A 280 6.01 8.29 -3.21
CA LEU A 280 5.62 9.69 -3.18
C LEU A 280 4.57 9.95 -2.11
N ALA A 281 4.68 11.10 -1.45
CA ALA A 281 3.72 11.51 -0.44
C ALA A 281 3.10 12.88 -0.76
N THR A 282 1.84 13.02 -0.37
CA THR A 282 1.01 14.20 -0.48
C THR A 282 0.62 14.62 -1.91
N ARG A 283 -0.55 15.26 -2.01
CA ARG A 283 -1.05 15.83 -3.28
C ARG A 283 -0.09 16.83 -3.95
N PHE A 284 0.84 17.40 -3.18
CA PHE A 284 1.77 18.38 -3.72
C PHE A 284 2.82 17.74 -4.64
N ALA A 285 3.34 16.55 -4.25
CA ALA A 285 4.22 15.78 -5.12
C ALA A 285 3.47 15.18 -6.30
N PHE A 286 2.25 14.65 -6.08
CA PHE A 286 1.40 14.12 -7.15
C PHE A 286 0.95 15.19 -8.14
N ARG A 287 0.71 16.44 -7.72
CA ARG A 287 0.47 17.54 -8.65
C ARG A 287 1.63 17.69 -9.65
N GLU A 288 2.87 17.73 -9.16
CA GLU A 288 4.04 17.85 -10.02
C GLU A 288 4.19 16.65 -10.95
N LEU A 289 3.95 15.43 -10.45
CA LEU A 289 3.95 14.20 -11.23
C LEU A 289 2.97 14.28 -12.42
N PHE A 290 1.75 14.79 -12.18
CA PHE A 290 0.70 14.90 -13.20
C PHE A 290 0.97 16.05 -14.18
N GLU A 291 1.41 17.22 -13.70
CA GLU A 291 1.81 18.37 -14.54
C GLU A 291 2.91 17.99 -15.53
N LYS A 292 3.87 17.15 -15.10
CA LYS A 292 4.95 16.64 -15.96
C LYS A 292 4.50 15.49 -16.87
N ARG A 293 3.27 14.98 -16.73
CA ARG A 293 2.78 13.80 -17.47
C ARG A 293 3.71 12.60 -17.36
N ALA A 294 4.25 12.40 -16.17
CA ALA A 294 5.27 11.41 -15.92
C ALA A 294 4.70 9.98 -15.74
N VAL A 295 3.38 9.85 -15.60
CA VAL A 295 2.68 8.56 -15.43
C VAL A 295 1.47 8.44 -16.34
N SER A 296 1.01 7.20 -16.52
CA SER A 296 -0.23 6.81 -17.20
C SER A 296 -1.32 6.39 -16.23
N ILE A 297 -0.91 5.90 -15.06
CA ILE A 297 -1.75 5.44 -13.95
C ILE A 297 -1.17 6.05 -12.69
N ALA A 298 -1.99 6.68 -11.86
CA ALA A 298 -1.55 7.18 -10.56
C ALA A 298 -1.52 6.02 -9.56
N MET A 299 -0.40 5.83 -8.88
CA MET A 299 -0.26 4.85 -7.82
C MET A 299 0.25 5.54 -6.55
N PHE A 300 -0.32 5.17 -5.43
CA PHE A 300 0.09 5.62 -4.09
C PHE A 300 -0.34 4.60 -3.05
N ASP A 301 0.35 4.59 -1.91
CA ASP A 301 -0.04 3.78 -0.76
C ASP A 301 -0.78 4.64 0.27
N VAL A 302 -1.98 4.24 0.69
CA VAL A 302 -2.81 5.01 1.64
C VAL A 302 -2.10 5.20 2.98
N GLY A 303 -1.36 4.18 3.45
CA GLY A 303 -0.59 4.23 4.69
C GLY A 303 0.68 5.07 4.60
N TRP A 304 1.06 5.57 3.39
CA TRP A 304 2.30 6.32 3.18
C TRP A 304 2.08 7.71 2.61
N VAL A 305 0.95 7.94 1.94
CA VAL A 305 0.68 9.16 1.17
C VAL A 305 0.10 10.31 1.99
N GLY A 306 -0.39 10.02 3.19
CA GLY A 306 -1.10 10.96 4.05
C GLY A 306 -2.51 10.51 4.45
N GLY A 307 -2.79 9.20 4.37
CA GLY A 307 -4.06 8.59 4.75
C GLY A 307 -5.15 8.74 3.70
N LEU A 308 -6.36 8.33 4.06
CA LEU A 308 -7.56 8.40 3.21
C LEU A 308 -7.91 9.82 2.79
N THR A 309 -7.75 10.78 3.69
CA THR A 309 -8.00 12.21 3.42
C THR A 309 -7.18 12.72 2.26
N GLU A 310 -5.90 12.38 2.21
CA GLU A 310 -4.99 12.83 1.16
C GLU A 310 -5.14 12.00 -0.11
N ALA A 311 -5.25 10.68 0.03
CA ALA A 311 -5.44 9.74 -1.07
C ALA A 311 -6.66 10.09 -1.93
N LYS A 312 -7.79 10.43 -1.30
CA LYS A 312 -9.00 10.85 -2.03
C LYS A 312 -8.79 12.16 -2.82
N LYS A 313 -8.04 13.12 -2.27
CA LYS A 313 -7.71 14.38 -2.98
C LYS A 313 -6.81 14.12 -4.18
N ILE A 314 -5.84 13.20 -4.04
CA ILE A 314 -4.96 12.79 -5.13
C ILE A 314 -5.78 12.09 -6.22
N ALA A 315 -6.69 11.18 -5.86
CA ALA A 315 -7.55 10.49 -6.81
C ALA A 315 -8.44 11.47 -7.61
N ALA A 316 -9.05 12.44 -6.94
CA ALA A 316 -9.83 13.50 -7.60
C ALA A 316 -8.98 14.38 -8.52
N MET A 317 -7.74 14.67 -8.13
CA MET A 317 -6.80 15.40 -8.99
C MET A 317 -6.39 14.55 -10.20
N ALA A 318 -6.08 13.24 -10.01
CA ALA A 318 -5.77 12.32 -11.09
C ALA A 318 -6.91 12.25 -12.12
N GLU A 319 -8.17 12.20 -11.66
CA GLU A 319 -9.36 12.23 -12.54
C GLU A 319 -9.38 13.47 -13.42
N ALA A 320 -9.05 14.65 -12.90
CA ALA A 320 -8.97 15.90 -13.67
C ALA A 320 -7.87 15.86 -14.75
N TYR A 321 -6.87 15.01 -14.59
CA TYR A 321 -5.83 14.73 -15.60
C TYR A 321 -6.16 13.51 -16.48
N SER A 322 -7.37 12.95 -16.35
CA SER A 322 -7.81 11.72 -17.05
C SER A 322 -6.93 10.50 -16.72
N LEU A 323 -6.41 10.43 -15.50
CA LEU A 323 -5.60 9.31 -15.03
C LEU A 323 -6.43 8.38 -14.15
N PRO A 324 -6.39 7.06 -14.40
CA PRO A 324 -6.91 6.07 -13.46
C PRO A 324 -5.99 5.95 -12.25
N VAL A 325 -6.52 5.36 -11.18
CA VAL A 325 -5.81 5.13 -9.91
C VAL A 325 -5.74 3.63 -9.63
N ALA A 326 -4.55 3.15 -9.28
CA ALA A 326 -4.31 1.80 -8.77
C ALA A 326 -3.57 1.92 -7.42
N PRO A 327 -4.28 1.82 -6.28
CA PRO A 327 -3.62 1.91 -4.98
C PRO A 327 -2.64 0.77 -4.75
N HIS A 328 -1.45 1.10 -4.25
CA HIS A 328 -0.46 0.13 -3.79
C HIS A 328 -0.90 -0.49 -2.46
N ASP A 329 -0.71 -1.79 -2.28
CA ASP A 329 -0.88 -2.49 -1.00
C ASP A 329 0.06 -3.68 -0.83
N CYS A 330 1.15 -3.45 -0.13
CA CYS A 330 2.03 -4.47 0.43
C CYS A 330 2.40 -4.10 1.88
N THR A 331 1.53 -3.32 2.54
CA THR A 331 1.78 -2.58 3.78
C THR A 331 1.24 -3.31 4.99
N GLY A 332 -0.07 -3.51 5.04
CA GLY A 332 -0.71 -4.13 6.20
C GLY A 332 -2.21 -4.31 6.03
N PRO A 333 -2.85 -5.10 6.92
CA PRO A 333 -4.25 -5.47 6.76
C PRO A 333 -5.22 -4.29 6.90
N VAL A 334 -4.86 -3.24 7.66
CA VAL A 334 -5.73 -2.06 7.82
C VAL A 334 -5.54 -1.12 6.63
N ASN A 335 -4.31 -0.98 6.13
CA ASN A 335 -4.03 -0.26 4.88
C ASN A 335 -4.79 -0.89 3.69
N PHE A 336 -4.76 -2.22 3.59
CA PHE A 336 -5.54 -2.94 2.58
C PHE A 336 -7.04 -2.60 2.67
N ALA A 337 -7.62 -2.69 3.88
CA ALA A 337 -9.02 -2.33 4.07
C ALA A 337 -9.30 -0.86 3.70
N ALA A 338 -8.43 0.07 4.12
CA ALA A 338 -8.55 1.50 3.80
C ALA A 338 -8.45 1.76 2.28
N SER A 339 -7.53 1.09 1.59
CA SER A 339 -7.41 1.16 0.12
C SER A 339 -8.68 0.68 -0.56
N VAL A 340 -9.27 -0.44 -0.11
CA VAL A 340 -10.54 -0.93 -0.64
C VAL A 340 -11.68 0.06 -0.38
N HIS A 341 -11.74 0.71 0.79
CA HIS A 341 -12.71 1.79 1.02
C HIS A 341 -12.51 2.98 0.06
N LEU A 342 -11.28 3.33 -0.24
CA LEU A 342 -10.98 4.37 -1.22
C LEU A 342 -11.46 3.97 -2.61
N ASP A 343 -11.19 2.75 -3.06
CA ASP A 343 -11.59 2.23 -4.36
C ASP A 343 -13.09 2.36 -4.61
N PHE A 344 -13.89 2.05 -3.61
CA PHE A 344 -15.36 2.20 -3.66
C PHE A 344 -15.84 3.65 -3.50
N ALA A 345 -14.95 4.60 -3.22
CA ALA A 345 -15.28 6.01 -3.04
C ALA A 345 -14.79 6.90 -4.18
N ILE A 346 -14.02 6.38 -5.14
CA ILE A 346 -13.49 7.13 -6.28
C ILE A 346 -14.05 6.59 -7.59
N THR A 347 -14.19 7.45 -8.60
CA THR A 347 -14.78 7.11 -9.89
C THR A 347 -13.76 6.59 -10.90
N ASN A 348 -12.49 6.81 -10.64
CA ASN A 348 -11.36 6.47 -11.50
C ASN A 348 -10.49 5.34 -10.96
N CYS A 349 -11.02 4.48 -10.07
CA CYS A 349 -10.34 3.26 -9.65
C CYS A 349 -10.13 2.33 -10.85
N TYR A 350 -8.88 1.88 -11.05
CA TYR A 350 -8.50 0.96 -12.12
C TYR A 350 -8.50 -0.49 -11.65
N VAL A 351 -7.78 -0.76 -10.57
CA VAL A 351 -7.59 -2.11 -10.02
C VAL A 351 -7.02 -2.00 -8.61
N GLN A 352 -7.37 -2.94 -7.71
CA GLN A 352 -6.82 -3.04 -6.36
C GLN A 352 -5.68 -4.04 -6.30
N GLU A 353 -4.57 -3.65 -5.70
CA GLU A 353 -3.48 -4.55 -5.36
C GLU A 353 -3.87 -5.50 -4.23
N ILE A 354 -3.45 -6.75 -4.36
CA ILE A 354 -3.48 -7.73 -3.26
C ILE A 354 -2.16 -8.50 -3.19
N VAL A 355 -1.83 -8.97 -2.00
CA VAL A 355 -0.83 -10.00 -1.78
C VAL A 355 -1.54 -11.22 -1.18
N ARG A 356 -1.92 -12.21 -2.02
CA ARG A 356 -2.71 -13.35 -1.53
C ARG A 356 -2.00 -14.13 -0.41
N ALA A 357 -0.67 -14.17 -0.46
CA ALA A 357 0.14 -14.79 0.59
C ALA A 357 -0.06 -14.09 1.96
N TYR A 358 -0.28 -12.78 1.99
CA TYR A 358 -0.54 -12.03 3.21
C TYR A 358 -1.99 -12.18 3.67
N ILE A 359 -2.93 -12.03 2.75
CA ILE A 359 -4.38 -12.09 3.04
C ILE A 359 -4.76 -13.46 3.62
N HIS A 360 -4.25 -14.55 3.02
CA HIS A 360 -4.48 -15.92 3.49
C HIS A 360 -3.45 -16.39 4.54
N GLY A 361 -2.51 -15.54 4.90
CA GLY A 361 -1.48 -15.76 5.89
C GLY A 361 -1.61 -14.80 7.07
N TRP A 362 -0.56 -14.04 7.32
CA TRP A 362 -0.42 -13.25 8.54
C TRP A 362 -1.46 -12.13 8.74
N TYR A 363 -2.10 -11.62 7.66
CA TYR A 363 -3.19 -10.66 7.83
C TYR A 363 -4.32 -11.26 8.66
N ALA A 364 -4.75 -12.47 8.30
CA ALA A 364 -5.80 -13.19 9.01
C ALA A 364 -5.41 -13.59 10.45
N ASP A 365 -4.11 -13.70 10.74
CA ASP A 365 -3.60 -14.02 12.09
C ASP A 365 -3.67 -12.81 13.04
N VAL A 366 -3.61 -11.58 12.51
CA VAL A 366 -3.56 -10.34 13.31
C VAL A 366 -4.87 -9.58 13.33
N VAL A 367 -5.69 -9.66 12.27
CA VAL A 367 -6.98 -8.96 12.20
C VAL A 367 -8.13 -9.90 11.89
N GLU A 368 -9.32 -9.45 12.21
CA GLU A 368 -10.59 -9.97 11.71
C GLU A 368 -11.29 -8.91 10.87
N GLY A 369 -12.18 -9.33 9.96
CA GLY A 369 -13.00 -8.43 9.15
C GLY A 369 -12.34 -7.97 7.84
N LEU A 370 -11.35 -8.70 7.32
CA LEU A 370 -10.76 -8.38 6.01
C LEU A 370 -11.82 -8.29 4.90
N PRO A 371 -11.66 -7.38 3.93
CA PRO A 371 -12.52 -7.29 2.76
C PRO A 371 -12.61 -8.63 2.01
N ARG A 372 -13.82 -8.97 1.55
CA ARG A 372 -14.08 -10.22 0.81
C ARG A 372 -13.48 -10.13 -0.59
N ILE A 373 -12.67 -11.13 -0.94
CA ILE A 373 -12.11 -11.31 -2.29
C ILE A 373 -12.67 -12.63 -2.84
N GLU A 374 -13.19 -12.59 -4.05
CA GLU A 374 -13.76 -13.75 -4.72
C GLU A 374 -13.66 -13.61 -6.22
N ASN A 375 -13.19 -14.69 -6.91
CA ASN A 375 -13.11 -14.77 -8.37
C ASN A 375 -12.39 -13.56 -9.02
N GLY A 376 -11.27 -13.12 -8.42
CA GLY A 376 -10.47 -12.01 -8.93
C GLY A 376 -11.05 -10.61 -8.68
N TYR A 377 -12.02 -10.49 -7.78
CA TYR A 377 -12.65 -9.22 -7.39
C TYR A 377 -12.69 -9.05 -5.88
N VAL A 378 -12.50 -7.82 -5.42
CA VAL A 378 -12.83 -7.38 -4.06
C VAL A 378 -14.19 -6.73 -4.04
N TYR A 379 -14.93 -6.92 -2.95
CA TYR A 379 -16.28 -6.42 -2.75
C TYR A 379 -16.32 -5.32 -1.68
N PRO A 380 -17.35 -4.43 -1.71
CA PRO A 380 -17.46 -3.37 -0.72
C PRO A 380 -17.40 -3.92 0.70
N PRO A 381 -16.55 -3.37 1.59
CA PRO A 381 -16.51 -3.79 2.98
C PRO A 381 -17.85 -3.60 3.68
N GLU A 382 -18.19 -4.55 4.55
CA GLU A 382 -19.41 -4.52 5.33
C GLU A 382 -19.14 -4.03 6.77
N GLY A 383 -20.14 -3.48 7.41
CA GLY A 383 -20.04 -2.99 8.79
C GLY A 383 -19.52 -1.56 8.92
N PRO A 384 -19.57 -0.99 10.13
CA PRO A 384 -19.17 0.38 10.40
C PRO A 384 -17.64 0.54 10.44
N GLY A 385 -17.16 1.71 10.08
CA GLY A 385 -15.74 2.04 10.06
C GLY A 385 -15.01 1.39 8.87
N LEU A 386 -13.77 0.99 9.10
CA LEU A 386 -12.97 0.21 8.14
C LEU A 386 -13.36 -1.27 8.12
N GLY A 387 -14.17 -1.73 9.09
CA GLY A 387 -14.64 -3.11 9.18
C GLY A 387 -13.59 -4.09 9.72
N VAL A 388 -12.36 -3.68 9.90
CA VAL A 388 -11.27 -4.51 10.44
C VAL A 388 -10.96 -4.17 11.89
N ARG A 389 -10.56 -5.19 12.67
CA ARG A 389 -10.15 -5.04 14.08
C ARG A 389 -8.97 -5.94 14.39
N LEU A 390 -8.08 -5.47 15.26
CA LEU A 390 -7.04 -6.32 15.81
C LEU A 390 -7.67 -7.44 16.65
N ARG A 391 -7.20 -8.68 16.44
CA ARG A 391 -7.58 -9.82 17.27
C ARG A 391 -7.11 -9.62 18.70
N PRO A 392 -7.93 -9.96 19.73
CA PRO A 392 -7.50 -9.81 21.13
C PRO A 392 -6.21 -10.55 21.47
N GLU A 393 -5.93 -11.66 20.81
CA GLU A 393 -4.77 -12.53 21.04
C GLU A 393 -3.45 -11.81 20.73
N VAL A 394 -3.46 -10.80 19.86
CA VAL A 394 -2.26 -10.04 19.51
C VAL A 394 -1.67 -9.30 20.71
N PHE A 395 -2.50 -8.88 21.67
CA PHE A 395 -2.06 -8.17 22.88
C PHE A 395 -1.43 -9.10 23.93
N SER A 396 -1.67 -10.40 23.86
CA SER A 396 -1.07 -11.42 24.73
C SER A 396 0.21 -12.04 24.18
N ARG A 397 0.65 -11.62 22.98
CA ARG A 397 1.88 -12.11 22.34
C ARG A 397 3.10 -11.67 23.14
N THR A 398 4.07 -12.55 23.28
CA THR A 398 5.32 -12.26 23.98
C THR A 398 6.25 -11.31 23.23
N ASP A 399 6.05 -11.16 21.91
CA ASP A 399 6.77 -10.26 21.01
C ASP A 399 6.03 -8.93 20.73
N ALA A 400 4.87 -8.73 21.36
CA ALA A 400 4.11 -7.48 21.24
C ALA A 400 4.79 -6.35 22.02
N VAL A 401 4.98 -5.21 21.38
CA VAL A 401 5.43 -3.97 22.00
C VAL A 401 4.31 -2.95 21.85
N VAL A 402 3.76 -2.54 23.00
CA VAL A 402 2.69 -1.56 23.08
C VAL A 402 3.20 -0.30 23.74
N GLN A 403 2.99 0.85 23.11
CA GLN A 403 3.23 2.16 23.72
C GLN A 403 1.94 2.99 23.68
N ARG A 404 1.67 3.75 24.76
CA ARG A 404 0.45 4.51 24.91
C ARG A 404 0.74 5.91 25.45
N SER A 405 0.05 6.90 24.88
CA SER A 405 -0.04 8.28 25.38
C SER A 405 -1.48 8.58 25.75
N ASP A 406 -1.73 9.07 26.96
CA ASP A 406 -3.06 9.43 27.49
C ASP A 406 -3.20 10.93 27.62
N ASP A 407 -4.49 11.43 27.64
CA ASP A 407 -4.86 12.84 27.89
C ASP A 407 -4.61 13.25 29.34
#